data_0dbdcdc40c8f50c2630a9f7fcdea55db
#
_entry.id   0dbdcdc40c8f50c2630a9f7fcdea55db
#
_cell.length_a   1.000
_cell.length_b   1.000
_cell.length_c   1.000
_cell.angle_alpha   90.00
_cell.angle_beta   90.00
_cell.angle_gamma   90.00
#
_symmetry.space_group_name_H-M   'P 1'
#
loop_
_entity.id
_entity.type
_entity.pdbx_description
1 polymer ?
#
loop_
_entity_poly.entity_id
_entity_poly.type
_entity_poly.pdbx_seq_one_letter_code
_entity_poly.pdbx_strand_id
1 'polypeptide(L)'
;MVLNKKGMVLTMVTITLLSIFAISYGAYSLIQDRSSINKRISTLNNFVASVEQDLPRQLFISGYRSVFLFNKKIIETGNYIDNTTESINEIFFNGTLDGETQDLMDSATFTYIQDFLTINAAKINAEITLLNPAIELTQDNPFNLKFTLNTTLIVTDTSGLASWNRSASIVSYVPLTNLEDPIYSVGTLGKATNKVNQTPYETFVSGADYTNLEDHFQNSYYKASASAPSYLQRLEGDFSSSPYGVESLVYPQDLTDAGINIKQKSLIDHIYFSNSDPQAYSVPAVNNLIIDNLADYDLTAPPATTI
;
A
#
# COMPACT_ATOMS: atom_id res chain seq x y z
N MET A 1 56.44 -63.62 -37.57
CA MET A 1 55.54 -63.47 -36.40
C MET A 1 54.12 -63.54 -36.91
N VAL A 2 53.49 -64.75 -36.83
CA VAL A 2 52.12 -64.95 -37.34
C VAL A 2 51.18 -64.37 -36.30
N LEU A 3 50.62 -63.20 -36.57
CA LEU A 3 49.54 -62.57 -35.69
C LEU A 3 48.40 -63.58 -35.63
N ASN A 4 48.13 -64.05 -34.42
CA ASN A 4 46.98 -64.91 -34.14
C ASN A 4 45.70 -64.20 -34.45
N LYS A 5 45.02 -64.53 -35.56
CA LYS A 5 43.79 -63.89 -36.04
C LYS A 5 42.72 -63.84 -34.96
N LYS A 6 42.63 -64.78 -34.05
CA LYS A 6 41.71 -64.82 -32.91
C LYS A 6 42.04 -63.73 -31.86
N GLY A 7 43.30 -63.43 -31.60
CA GLY A 7 43.77 -62.42 -30.71
C GLY A 7 43.45 -61.02 -31.26
N MET A 8 43.60 -60.78 -32.56
CA MET A 8 43.28 -59.51 -33.21
C MET A 8 41.77 -59.18 -33.21
N VAL A 9 40.93 -60.21 -33.39
CA VAL A 9 39.49 -60.05 -33.30
C VAL A 9 39.06 -59.73 -31.86
N LEU A 10 39.66 -60.41 -30.87
CA LEU A 10 39.36 -60.14 -29.47
C LEU A 10 39.71 -58.70 -29.04
N THR A 11 40.92 -58.25 -29.43
CA THR A 11 41.34 -56.86 -29.15
C THR A 11 40.45 -55.84 -29.85
N MET A 12 40.00 -56.10 -31.08
CA MET A 12 39.08 -55.20 -31.79
C MET A 12 37.73 -55.13 -31.12
N VAL A 13 37.18 -56.26 -30.66
CA VAL A 13 35.89 -56.27 -29.87
C VAL A 13 36.06 -55.57 -28.57
N THR A 14 37.18 -55.74 -27.86
CA THR A 14 37.39 -55.02 -26.57
C THR A 14 37.54 -53.56 -26.78
N ILE A 15 38.23 -53.08 -27.81
CA ILE A 15 38.32 -51.63 -28.13
C ILE A 15 36.95 -51.05 -28.49
N THR A 16 36.15 -51.76 -29.30
CA THR A 16 34.80 -51.33 -29.68
C THR A 16 33.89 -51.23 -28.45
N LEU A 17 33.92 -52.24 -27.56
CA LEU A 17 33.15 -52.20 -26.32
C LEU A 17 33.56 -51.00 -25.40
N LEU A 18 34.91 -50.84 -25.23
CA LEU A 18 35.41 -49.67 -24.44
C LEU A 18 35.01 -48.34 -25.06
N SER A 19 35.03 -48.25 -26.39
CA SER A 19 34.58 -47.01 -27.09
C SER A 19 33.08 -46.73 -26.88
N ILE A 20 32.24 -47.79 -26.94
CA ILE A 20 30.80 -47.67 -26.67
C ILE A 20 30.55 -47.25 -25.20
N PHE A 21 31.28 -47.87 -24.25
CA PHE A 21 31.19 -47.44 -22.84
C PHE A 21 31.62 -46.00 -22.63
N ALA A 22 32.72 -45.55 -23.23
CA ALA A 22 33.20 -44.17 -23.13
C ALA A 22 32.19 -43.17 -23.71
N ILE A 23 31.62 -43.47 -24.88
CA ILE A 23 30.57 -42.62 -25.51
C ILE A 23 29.31 -42.60 -24.65
N SER A 24 28.85 -43.76 -24.16
CA SER A 24 27.67 -43.86 -23.31
C SER A 24 27.85 -43.14 -22.00
N TYR A 25 29.00 -43.24 -21.36
CA TYR A 25 29.32 -42.49 -20.14
C TYR A 25 29.36 -40.96 -20.39
N GLY A 26 30.02 -40.54 -21.48
CA GLY A 26 30.05 -39.14 -21.87
C GLY A 26 28.65 -38.57 -22.17
N ALA A 27 27.80 -39.33 -22.87
CA ALA A 27 26.42 -38.93 -23.13
C ALA A 27 25.59 -38.87 -21.84
N TYR A 28 25.75 -39.83 -20.94
CA TYR A 28 25.08 -39.85 -19.64
C TYR A 28 25.47 -38.64 -18.78
N SER A 29 26.76 -38.32 -18.69
CA SER A 29 27.25 -37.17 -17.92
C SER A 29 26.70 -35.86 -18.47
N LEU A 30 26.67 -35.67 -19.80
CA LEU A 30 26.08 -34.48 -20.45
C LEU A 30 24.57 -34.33 -20.17
N ILE A 31 23.82 -35.44 -20.15
CA ILE A 31 22.39 -35.44 -19.83
C ILE A 31 22.20 -35.07 -18.36
N GLN A 32 23.01 -35.60 -17.46
CA GLN A 32 22.95 -35.32 -16.03
C GLN A 32 23.27 -33.85 -15.73
N ASP A 33 24.31 -33.30 -16.36
CA ASP A 33 24.71 -31.91 -16.23
C ASP A 33 23.59 -30.96 -16.72
N ARG A 34 23.00 -31.24 -17.89
CA ARG A 34 21.86 -30.46 -18.42
C ARG A 34 20.64 -30.54 -17.51
N SER A 35 20.33 -31.73 -16.96
CA SER A 35 19.24 -31.90 -16.01
C SER A 35 19.45 -31.09 -14.71
N SER A 36 20.68 -31.07 -14.21
CA SER A 36 21.09 -30.32 -13.04
C SER A 36 20.93 -28.79 -13.28
N ILE A 37 21.44 -28.30 -14.41
CA ILE A 37 21.31 -26.89 -14.80
C ILE A 37 19.85 -26.49 -14.94
N ASN A 38 19.01 -27.30 -15.60
CA ASN A 38 17.59 -27.02 -15.76
C ASN A 38 16.86 -26.97 -14.42
N LYS A 39 17.15 -27.89 -13.49
CA LYS A 39 16.60 -27.84 -12.13
C LYS A 39 17.02 -26.57 -11.40
N ARG A 40 18.27 -26.17 -11.55
CA ARG A 40 18.81 -24.95 -10.94
C ARG A 40 18.09 -23.71 -11.45
N ILE A 41 17.96 -23.56 -12.77
CA ILE A 41 17.23 -22.45 -13.40
C ILE A 41 15.78 -22.43 -12.94
N SER A 42 15.12 -23.59 -12.87
CA SER A 42 13.74 -23.68 -12.37
C SER A 42 13.62 -23.23 -10.90
N THR A 43 14.56 -23.63 -10.04
CA THR A 43 14.59 -23.19 -8.62
C THR A 43 14.72 -21.67 -8.52
N LEU A 44 15.60 -21.06 -9.30
CA LEU A 44 15.80 -19.62 -9.31
C LEU A 44 14.59 -18.87 -9.88
N ASN A 45 13.97 -19.37 -10.94
CA ASN A 45 12.73 -18.81 -11.48
C ASN A 45 11.60 -18.83 -10.45
N ASN A 46 11.43 -19.95 -9.73
CA ASN A 46 10.44 -20.05 -8.67
C ASN A 46 10.74 -19.09 -7.52
N PHE A 47 12.00 -18.90 -7.18
CA PHE A 47 12.41 -17.93 -6.16
C PHE A 47 12.08 -16.50 -6.61
N VAL A 48 12.42 -16.10 -7.83
CA VAL A 48 12.08 -14.77 -8.38
C VAL A 48 10.58 -14.56 -8.34
N ALA A 49 9.78 -15.53 -8.79
CA ALA A 49 8.32 -15.43 -8.75
C ALA A 49 7.78 -15.30 -7.31
N SER A 50 8.38 -16.00 -6.34
CA SER A 50 8.01 -15.87 -4.93
C SER A 50 8.34 -14.49 -4.38
N VAL A 51 9.49 -13.93 -4.71
CA VAL A 51 9.89 -12.57 -4.32
C VAL A 51 8.89 -11.54 -4.86
N GLU A 52 8.48 -11.68 -6.13
CA GLU A 52 7.51 -10.78 -6.75
C GLU A 52 6.12 -10.84 -6.13
N GLN A 53 5.73 -11.98 -5.59
CA GLN A 53 4.48 -12.13 -4.86
C GLN A 53 4.57 -11.61 -3.42
N ASP A 54 5.73 -11.70 -2.78
CA ASP A 54 5.92 -11.30 -1.39
C ASP A 54 6.21 -9.80 -1.23
N LEU A 55 6.93 -9.18 -2.18
CA LEU A 55 7.26 -7.76 -2.11
C LEU A 55 6.05 -6.81 -1.95
N PRO A 56 4.92 -6.99 -2.68
CA PRO A 56 3.72 -6.17 -2.45
C PRO A 56 3.16 -6.31 -1.03
N ARG A 57 3.26 -7.50 -0.44
CA ARG A 57 2.83 -7.76 0.93
C ARG A 57 3.74 -7.07 1.95
N GLN A 58 5.05 -7.12 1.76
CA GLN A 58 6.00 -6.38 2.61
C GLN A 58 5.77 -4.88 2.50
N LEU A 59 5.56 -4.38 1.28
CA LEU A 59 5.26 -2.97 1.04
C LEU A 59 3.93 -2.55 1.67
N PHE A 60 2.91 -3.42 1.69
CA PHE A 60 1.66 -3.19 2.41
C PHE A 60 1.91 -2.98 3.91
N ILE A 61 2.69 -3.86 4.54
CA ILE A 61 3.00 -3.77 5.96
C ILE A 61 3.74 -2.47 6.27
N SER A 62 4.75 -2.14 5.47
CA SER A 62 5.52 -0.89 5.61
C SER A 62 4.62 0.33 5.44
N GLY A 63 3.80 0.36 4.39
CA GLY A 63 2.88 1.46 4.10
C GLY A 63 1.82 1.65 5.19
N TYR A 64 1.19 0.57 5.65
CA TYR A 64 0.20 0.64 6.73
C TYR A 64 0.79 1.20 8.03
N ARG A 65 1.99 0.72 8.41
CA ARG A 65 2.68 1.22 9.60
C ARG A 65 3.10 2.68 9.47
N SER A 66 3.54 3.10 8.28
CA SER A 66 3.88 4.50 8.00
C SER A 66 2.69 5.43 8.15
N VAL A 67 1.54 5.08 7.59
CA VAL A 67 0.31 5.89 7.73
C VAL A 67 -0.17 5.92 9.17
N PHE A 68 -0.06 4.81 9.89
CA PHE A 68 -0.36 4.76 11.32
C PHE A 68 0.54 5.72 12.11
N LEU A 69 1.83 5.79 11.79
CA LEU A 69 2.79 6.71 12.43
C LEU A 69 2.47 8.18 12.10
N PHE A 70 2.03 8.49 10.88
CA PHE A 70 1.55 9.84 10.55
C PHE A 70 0.37 10.24 11.42
N ASN A 71 -0.65 9.38 11.53
CA ASN A 71 -1.80 9.65 12.40
C ASN A 71 -1.40 9.79 13.86
N LYS A 72 -0.54 8.89 14.37
CA LYS A 72 -0.02 8.98 15.73
C LYS A 72 0.67 10.34 15.98
N LYS A 73 1.56 10.76 15.07
CA LYS A 73 2.24 12.06 15.18
C LYS A 73 1.25 13.23 15.20
N ILE A 74 0.25 13.21 14.31
CA ILE A 74 -0.79 14.26 14.23
C ILE A 74 -1.57 14.33 15.54
N ILE A 75 -1.97 13.18 16.10
CA ILE A 75 -2.69 13.13 17.38
C ILE A 75 -1.85 13.65 18.54
N GLU A 76 -0.57 13.26 18.59
CA GLU A 76 0.34 13.63 19.68
C GLU A 76 0.76 15.10 19.60
N THR A 77 0.94 15.66 18.41
CA THR A 77 1.44 17.03 18.23
C THR A 77 0.33 18.05 17.99
N GLY A 78 -0.86 17.63 17.51
CA GLY A 78 -1.91 18.52 17.05
C GLY A 78 -1.59 19.28 15.76
N ASN A 79 -0.55 18.86 15.02
CA ASN A 79 -0.11 19.50 13.79
C ASN A 79 -0.17 18.50 12.62
N TYR A 80 -0.42 19.01 11.42
CA TYR A 80 -0.33 18.25 10.18
C TYR A 80 1.10 17.83 9.87
N ILE A 81 1.28 16.92 8.92
CA ILE A 81 2.57 16.52 8.38
C ILE A 81 3.01 17.58 7.35
N ASP A 82 4.20 18.13 7.48
CA ASP A 82 4.68 19.18 6.59
C ASP A 82 4.87 18.70 5.14
N ASN A 83 5.38 17.48 4.97
CA ASN A 83 5.62 16.87 3.66
C ASN A 83 5.53 15.34 3.77
N THR A 84 4.46 14.76 3.29
CA THR A 84 4.23 13.31 3.34
C THR A 84 5.23 12.56 2.46
N THR A 85 5.69 13.14 1.36
CA THR A 85 6.69 12.53 0.46
C THR A 85 8.06 12.41 1.12
N GLU A 86 8.52 13.41 1.83
CA GLU A 86 9.78 13.36 2.58
C GLU A 86 9.65 12.41 3.78
N SER A 87 8.55 12.51 4.52
CA SER A 87 8.29 11.68 5.69
C SER A 87 8.20 10.19 5.34
N ILE A 88 7.57 9.82 4.20
CA ILE A 88 7.53 8.41 3.79
C ILE A 88 8.91 7.88 3.40
N ASN A 89 9.75 8.69 2.74
CA ASN A 89 11.12 8.32 2.43
C ASN A 89 11.92 8.08 3.72
N GLU A 90 11.82 8.99 4.68
CA GLU A 90 12.51 8.87 5.97
C GLU A 90 12.08 7.60 6.71
N ILE A 91 10.76 7.37 6.86
CA ILE A 91 10.22 6.18 7.56
C ILE A 91 10.63 4.89 6.85
N PHE A 92 10.47 4.83 5.54
CA PHE A 92 10.68 3.60 4.78
C PHE A 92 12.16 3.20 4.72
N PHE A 93 13.07 4.16 4.52
CA PHE A 93 14.50 3.84 4.41
C PHE A 93 15.22 3.82 5.76
N ASN A 94 14.92 4.76 6.66
CA ASN A 94 15.67 4.94 7.89
C ASN A 94 14.94 4.39 9.13
N GLY A 95 13.61 4.16 9.05
CA GLY A 95 12.80 3.78 10.21
C GLY A 95 12.61 4.92 11.20
N THR A 96 12.81 6.17 10.76
CA THR A 96 12.69 7.38 11.59
C THR A 96 11.56 8.28 11.10
N LEU A 97 11.05 9.14 11.96
CA LEU A 97 10.13 10.21 11.62
C LEU A 97 10.59 11.47 12.37
N ASP A 98 10.89 12.55 11.65
CA ASP A 98 11.54 13.76 12.17
C ASP A 98 12.88 13.47 12.90
N GLY A 99 13.64 12.48 12.44
CA GLY A 99 14.88 12.03 13.04
C GLY A 99 14.74 11.10 14.25
N GLU A 100 13.52 10.85 14.73
CA GLU A 100 13.26 9.95 15.86
C GLU A 100 12.94 8.52 15.37
N THR A 101 13.63 7.53 15.96
CA THR A 101 13.44 6.10 15.63
C THR A 101 12.04 5.65 16.00
N GLN A 102 11.43 4.88 15.10
CA GLN A 102 10.10 4.34 15.27
C GLN A 102 10.14 2.81 15.41
N ASP A 103 9.98 2.30 16.63
CA ASP A 103 10.00 0.86 16.95
C ASP A 103 9.04 0.05 16.06
N LEU A 104 7.93 0.66 15.65
CA LEU A 104 6.95 0.01 14.76
C LEU A 104 7.56 -0.35 13.39
N MET A 105 8.64 0.33 12.98
CA MET A 105 9.32 0.10 11.70
C MET A 105 10.46 -0.93 11.77
N ASP A 106 10.84 -1.46 12.92
CA ASP A 106 11.96 -2.40 13.09
C ASP A 106 11.96 -3.58 12.11
N SER A 107 10.79 -4.05 11.72
CA SER A 107 10.64 -5.17 10.79
C SER A 107 9.90 -4.78 9.51
N ALA A 108 9.94 -3.50 9.12
CA ALA A 108 9.19 -2.96 7.99
C ALA A 108 9.94 -1.91 7.18
N THR A 109 11.22 -1.68 7.46
CA THR A 109 12.10 -0.80 6.66
C THR A 109 12.56 -1.48 5.39
N PHE A 110 13.02 -0.69 4.42
CA PHE A 110 13.65 -1.21 3.21
C PHE A 110 14.85 -2.11 3.52
N THR A 111 15.68 -1.71 4.48
CA THR A 111 16.83 -2.51 4.91
C THR A 111 16.39 -3.88 5.41
N TYR A 112 15.36 -3.95 6.24
CA TYR A 112 14.82 -5.22 6.71
C TYR A 112 14.32 -6.09 5.55
N ILE A 113 13.60 -5.51 4.59
CA ILE A 113 13.12 -6.22 3.39
C ILE A 113 14.29 -6.78 2.59
N GLN A 114 15.34 -5.97 2.34
CA GLN A 114 16.53 -6.39 1.62
C GLN A 114 17.26 -7.52 2.35
N ASP A 115 17.45 -7.43 3.66
CA ASP A 115 18.09 -8.45 4.48
C ASP A 115 17.30 -9.76 4.48
N PHE A 116 15.98 -9.68 4.63
CA PHE A 116 15.08 -10.83 4.55
C PHE A 116 15.21 -11.57 3.21
N LEU A 117 15.22 -10.82 2.11
CA LEU A 117 15.42 -11.39 0.77
C LEU A 117 16.80 -12.02 0.61
N THR A 118 17.84 -11.36 1.12
CA THR A 118 19.23 -11.85 1.06
C THR A 118 19.39 -13.18 1.82
N ILE A 119 18.81 -13.28 3.02
CA ILE A 119 18.81 -14.52 3.82
C ILE A 119 18.09 -15.64 3.08
N ASN A 120 16.98 -15.38 2.42
CA ASN A 120 16.24 -16.40 1.67
C ASN A 120 16.95 -16.80 0.37
N ALA A 121 17.58 -15.88 -0.34
CA ALA A 121 18.37 -16.16 -1.52
C ALA A 121 19.58 -17.06 -1.18
N ALA A 122 20.27 -16.79 -0.07
CA ALA A 122 21.41 -17.59 0.38
C ALA A 122 21.05 -19.08 0.61
N LYS A 123 19.82 -19.39 1.07
CA LYS A 123 19.35 -20.78 1.26
C LYS A 123 19.32 -21.59 -0.02
N ILE A 124 19.25 -20.93 -1.15
CA ILE A 124 19.27 -21.56 -2.48
C ILE A 124 20.54 -21.24 -3.25
N ASN A 125 21.62 -20.80 -2.60
CA ASN A 125 22.87 -20.35 -3.21
C ASN A 125 22.66 -19.29 -4.30
N ALA A 126 21.84 -18.29 -4.04
CA ALA A 126 21.63 -17.13 -4.89
C ALA A 126 21.91 -15.83 -4.10
N GLU A 127 22.18 -14.78 -4.83
CA GLU A 127 22.28 -13.42 -4.32
C GLU A 127 21.13 -12.59 -4.88
N ILE A 128 20.56 -11.68 -4.07
CA ILE A 128 19.50 -10.78 -4.48
C ILE A 128 19.77 -9.36 -4.01
N THR A 129 19.55 -8.41 -4.89
CA THR A 129 19.69 -6.98 -4.57
C THR A 129 18.56 -6.19 -5.22
N LEU A 130 17.96 -5.30 -4.45
CA LEU A 130 17.06 -4.24 -4.91
C LEU A 130 17.88 -2.97 -5.09
N LEU A 131 18.23 -2.65 -6.34
CA LEU A 131 19.12 -1.54 -6.66
C LEU A 131 18.33 -0.26 -6.96
N ASN A 132 18.84 0.89 -6.50
CA ASN A 132 18.22 2.21 -6.69
C ASN A 132 16.73 2.24 -6.27
N PRO A 133 16.39 1.86 -5.04
CA PRO A 133 15.00 1.87 -4.57
C PRO A 133 14.50 3.32 -4.45
N ALA A 134 13.27 3.54 -4.91
CA ALA A 134 12.54 4.78 -4.73
C ALA A 134 11.11 4.46 -4.32
N ILE A 135 10.65 5.03 -3.20
CA ILE A 135 9.29 4.89 -2.70
C ILE A 135 8.46 6.12 -3.09
N GLU A 136 7.22 5.87 -3.47
CA GLU A 136 6.25 6.90 -3.79
C GLU A 136 4.94 6.60 -3.08
N LEU A 137 4.35 7.63 -2.46
CA LEU A 137 3.04 7.59 -1.84
C LEU A 137 2.09 8.49 -2.64
N THR A 138 1.04 7.89 -3.18
CA THR A 138 0.01 8.60 -3.95
C THR A 138 -1.39 8.12 -3.55
N GLN A 139 -2.41 8.80 -4.06
CA GLN A 139 -3.79 8.38 -3.91
C GLN A 139 -4.47 8.43 -5.29
N ASP A 140 -4.89 7.27 -5.79
CA ASP A 140 -5.61 7.11 -7.06
C ASP A 140 -7.00 6.47 -6.87
N ASN A 141 -7.42 6.34 -5.61
CA ASN A 141 -8.73 5.88 -5.18
C ASN A 141 -9.14 6.58 -3.88
N PRO A 142 -10.40 6.98 -3.69
CA PRO A 142 -10.84 7.73 -2.51
C PRO A 142 -10.54 7.04 -1.17
N PHE A 143 -10.60 5.69 -1.11
CA PHE A 143 -10.49 4.93 0.14
C PHE A 143 -9.21 4.08 0.25
N ASN A 144 -8.23 4.30 -0.64
CA ASN A 144 -6.94 3.59 -0.58
C ASN A 144 -5.78 4.54 -0.84
N LEU A 145 -4.72 4.40 -0.07
CA LEU A 145 -3.42 4.98 -0.37
C LEU A 145 -2.59 3.98 -1.17
N LYS A 146 -1.91 4.46 -2.19
CA LYS A 146 -1.07 3.66 -3.08
C LYS A 146 0.39 3.89 -2.77
N PHE A 147 1.08 2.83 -2.42
CA PHE A 147 2.53 2.79 -2.27
C PHE A 147 3.15 2.12 -3.48
N THR A 148 4.14 2.78 -4.08
CA THR A 148 4.88 2.26 -5.24
C THR A 148 6.36 2.24 -4.91
N LEU A 149 6.97 1.05 -4.89
CA LEU A 149 8.41 0.89 -4.78
C LEU A 149 8.98 0.58 -6.17
N ASN A 150 9.69 1.54 -6.72
CA ASN A 150 10.42 1.39 -7.98
C ASN A 150 11.85 0.98 -7.68
N THR A 151 12.34 -0.10 -8.29
CA THR A 151 13.69 -0.63 -8.06
C THR A 151 14.16 -1.46 -9.25
N THR A 152 15.44 -1.77 -9.30
CA THR A 152 15.97 -2.79 -10.20
C THR A 152 16.25 -4.06 -9.39
N LEU A 153 15.50 -5.13 -9.69
CA LEU A 153 15.68 -6.44 -9.10
C LEU A 153 16.80 -7.18 -9.80
N ILE A 154 17.87 -7.50 -9.06
CA ILE A 154 18.98 -8.30 -9.53
C ILE A 154 19.03 -9.59 -8.72
N VAL A 155 18.95 -10.73 -9.39
CA VAL A 155 19.10 -12.06 -8.78
C VAL A 155 20.18 -12.81 -9.55
N THR A 156 21.22 -13.26 -8.86
CA THR A 156 22.36 -13.95 -9.47
C THR A 156 22.58 -15.29 -8.78
N ASP A 157 22.78 -16.32 -9.57
CA ASP A 157 23.25 -17.62 -9.08
C ASP A 157 24.73 -17.54 -8.67
N THR A 158 25.08 -17.99 -7.46
CA THR A 158 26.47 -17.93 -6.96
C THR A 158 27.45 -18.73 -7.80
N SER A 159 27.00 -19.74 -8.57
CA SER A 159 27.82 -20.48 -9.52
C SER A 159 27.86 -19.86 -10.92
N GLY A 160 27.22 -18.73 -11.14
CA GLY A 160 27.25 -17.99 -12.41
C GLY A 160 26.42 -18.59 -13.53
N LEU A 161 25.54 -19.56 -13.24
CA LEU A 161 24.73 -20.26 -14.26
C LEU A 161 23.59 -19.38 -14.82
N ALA A 162 23.09 -18.45 -14.03
CA ALA A 162 21.98 -17.57 -14.42
C ALA A 162 21.99 -16.27 -13.64
N SER A 163 21.49 -15.22 -14.26
CA SER A 163 21.27 -13.91 -13.63
C SER A 163 20.00 -13.27 -14.20
N TRP A 164 19.22 -12.64 -13.33
CA TRP A 164 18.06 -11.81 -13.69
C TRP A 164 18.38 -10.37 -13.32
N ASN A 165 18.16 -9.46 -14.23
CA ASN A 165 18.30 -8.02 -14.03
C ASN A 165 17.15 -7.33 -14.74
N ARG A 166 16.20 -6.79 -13.97
CA ARG A 166 15.05 -6.08 -14.52
C ARG A 166 14.54 -4.99 -13.62
N SER A 167 13.99 -3.94 -14.19
CA SER A 167 13.23 -2.94 -13.47
C SER A 167 11.93 -3.56 -12.93
N ALA A 168 11.60 -3.27 -11.70
CA ALA A 168 10.39 -3.71 -11.03
C ALA A 168 9.69 -2.49 -10.41
N SER A 169 8.37 -2.41 -10.59
CA SER A 169 7.49 -1.45 -9.92
C SER A 169 6.52 -2.25 -9.08
N ILE A 170 6.76 -2.26 -7.78
CA ILE A 170 5.97 -2.99 -6.80
C ILE A 170 4.91 -2.04 -6.26
N VAL A 171 3.64 -2.42 -6.38
CA VAL A 171 2.52 -1.60 -5.93
C VAL A 171 1.79 -2.29 -4.80
N SER A 172 1.40 -1.51 -3.80
CA SER A 172 0.53 -1.96 -2.72
C SER A 172 -0.49 -0.88 -2.36
N TYR A 173 -1.70 -1.31 -1.99
CA TYR A 173 -2.79 -0.42 -1.57
C TYR A 173 -3.08 -0.61 -0.10
N VAL A 174 -3.03 0.49 0.66
CA VAL A 174 -3.37 0.54 2.08
C VAL A 174 -4.77 1.13 2.21
N PRO A 175 -5.76 0.37 2.71
CA PRO A 175 -7.11 0.88 2.91
C PRO A 175 -7.14 1.91 4.03
N LEU A 176 -7.97 2.95 3.85
CA LEU A 176 -8.18 3.99 4.85
C LEU A 176 -9.09 3.53 5.99
N THR A 177 -9.78 2.41 5.84
CA THR A 177 -10.76 1.92 6.83
C THR A 177 -10.16 1.82 8.23
N ASN A 178 -10.84 2.43 9.19
CA ASN A 178 -10.45 2.55 10.59
C ASN A 178 -9.20 3.43 10.87
N LEU A 179 -8.61 4.08 9.88
CA LEU A 179 -7.63 5.13 10.12
C LEU A 179 -8.34 6.39 10.63
N GLU A 180 -7.71 7.12 11.53
CA GLU A 180 -8.25 8.37 12.04
C GLU A 180 -8.11 9.49 11.02
N ASP A 181 -9.10 10.37 10.94
CA ASP A 181 -9.05 11.53 10.06
C ASP A 181 -8.22 12.65 10.68
N PRO A 182 -7.13 13.08 10.02
CA PRO A 182 -6.28 14.16 10.48
C PRO A 182 -7.03 15.46 10.76
N ILE A 183 -8.04 15.80 9.94
CA ILE A 183 -8.79 17.04 10.05
C ILE A 183 -9.52 17.14 11.40
N TYR A 184 -10.14 16.04 11.85
CA TYR A 184 -10.79 16.02 13.17
C TYR A 184 -9.77 16.17 14.29
N SER A 185 -8.67 15.40 14.24
CA SER A 185 -7.65 15.44 15.27
C SER A 185 -7.04 16.83 15.44
N VAL A 186 -6.64 17.49 14.34
CA VAL A 186 -6.10 18.86 14.39
C VAL A 186 -7.17 19.89 14.71
N GLY A 187 -8.31 19.84 14.03
CA GLY A 187 -9.39 20.81 14.19
C GLY A 187 -10.02 20.85 15.58
N THR A 188 -9.88 19.76 16.35
CA THR A 188 -10.40 19.66 17.72
C THR A 188 -9.32 19.63 18.79
N LEU A 189 -8.03 19.81 18.42
CA LEU A 189 -6.88 19.69 19.31
C LEU A 189 -6.85 18.33 20.03
N GLY A 190 -7.13 17.25 19.29
CA GLY A 190 -7.14 15.89 19.79
C GLY A 190 -8.32 15.51 20.68
N LYS A 191 -9.32 16.39 20.88
CA LYS A 191 -10.48 16.12 21.75
C LYS A 191 -11.54 15.23 21.12
N ALA A 192 -11.70 15.29 19.80
CA ALA A 192 -12.58 14.42 19.04
C ALA A 192 -11.82 13.84 17.85
N THR A 193 -12.12 12.58 17.55
CA THR A 193 -11.56 11.88 16.39
C THR A 193 -12.72 11.31 15.57
N ASN A 194 -12.51 11.13 14.27
CA ASN A 194 -13.39 10.35 13.44
C ASN A 194 -12.57 9.35 12.63
N LYS A 195 -13.05 8.11 12.53
CA LYS A 195 -12.38 7.07 11.76
C LYS A 195 -12.98 6.95 10.38
N VAL A 196 -12.13 6.84 9.36
CA VAL A 196 -12.58 6.69 7.99
C VAL A 196 -13.32 5.35 7.84
N ASN A 197 -14.65 5.41 7.82
CA ASN A 197 -15.52 4.29 7.53
C ASN A 197 -16.40 4.67 6.35
N GLN A 198 -16.27 3.93 5.25
CA GLN A 198 -17.05 4.20 4.05
C GLN A 198 -18.54 3.99 4.31
N THR A 199 -19.37 4.93 3.81
CA THR A 199 -20.82 4.79 3.87
C THR A 199 -21.29 3.52 3.16
N PRO A 200 -22.26 2.78 3.73
CA PRO A 200 -22.89 1.65 3.03
C PRO A 200 -23.95 2.10 2.02
N TYR A 201 -24.25 3.40 1.91
CA TYR A 201 -25.35 3.93 1.14
C TYR A 201 -24.88 4.52 -0.20
N GLU A 202 -25.57 4.17 -1.28
CA GLU A 202 -25.45 4.80 -2.59
C GLU A 202 -26.47 5.94 -2.78
N THR A 203 -27.60 5.86 -2.04
CA THR A 203 -28.69 6.86 -2.07
C THR A 203 -29.04 7.25 -0.63
N PHE A 204 -29.00 8.54 -0.34
CA PHE A 204 -29.24 9.08 0.99
C PHE A 204 -30.70 9.40 1.27
N VAL A 205 -31.43 9.91 0.26
CA VAL A 205 -32.83 10.28 0.37
C VAL A 205 -33.65 9.65 -0.76
N SER A 206 -34.75 9.02 -0.41
CA SER A 206 -35.69 8.44 -1.39
C SER A 206 -37.12 8.92 -1.11
N GLY A 207 -37.58 9.91 -1.86
CA GLY A 207 -38.88 10.55 -1.62
C GLY A 207 -38.93 11.26 -0.27
N ALA A 208 -39.72 10.74 0.68
CA ALA A 208 -39.83 11.27 2.04
C ALA A 208 -39.05 10.45 3.08
N ASP A 209 -38.24 9.48 2.63
CA ASP A 209 -37.43 8.65 3.50
C ASP A 209 -36.00 9.20 3.60
N TYR A 210 -35.61 9.61 4.80
CA TYR A 210 -34.30 10.19 5.17
C TYR A 210 -33.47 9.26 6.04
N THR A 211 -33.87 8.00 6.22
CA THR A 211 -33.24 7.07 7.16
C THR A 211 -31.76 6.86 6.85
N ASN A 212 -31.39 6.69 5.59
CA ASN A 212 -30.01 6.51 5.17
C ASN A 212 -29.15 7.77 5.42
N LEU A 213 -29.73 8.96 5.18
CA LEU A 213 -29.05 10.22 5.45
C LEU A 213 -28.83 10.42 6.94
N GLU A 214 -29.85 10.12 7.75
CA GLU A 214 -29.76 10.23 9.20
C GLU A 214 -28.70 9.29 9.77
N ASP A 215 -28.68 8.03 9.34
CA ASP A 215 -27.67 7.06 9.78
C ASP A 215 -26.25 7.44 9.30
N HIS A 216 -26.11 7.90 8.05
CA HIS A 216 -24.86 8.43 7.53
C HIS A 216 -24.34 9.60 8.37
N PHE A 217 -25.21 10.52 8.74
CA PHE A 217 -24.88 11.69 9.53
C PHE A 217 -24.53 11.35 10.98
N GLN A 218 -25.31 10.51 11.64
CA GLN A 218 -25.10 10.14 13.04
C GLN A 218 -23.83 9.30 13.25
N ASN A 219 -23.44 8.53 12.25
CA ASN A 219 -22.21 7.73 12.30
C ASN A 219 -21.01 8.40 11.64
N SER A 220 -21.17 9.64 11.14
CA SER A 220 -20.10 10.39 10.46
C SER A 220 -19.37 9.57 9.42
N TYR A 221 -20.10 8.76 8.63
CA TYR A 221 -19.52 7.95 7.56
C TYR A 221 -18.90 8.81 6.47
N TYR A 222 -17.98 8.22 5.71
CA TYR A 222 -17.31 8.88 4.60
C TYR A 222 -17.88 8.43 3.26
N LYS A 223 -18.08 9.40 2.35
CA LYS A 223 -18.34 9.16 0.94
C LYS A 223 -17.22 9.74 0.07
N ALA A 224 -17.07 9.22 -1.15
CA ALA A 224 -16.21 9.83 -2.15
C ALA A 224 -16.82 11.16 -2.61
N SER A 225 -15.97 12.19 -2.70
CA SER A 225 -16.40 13.53 -3.15
C SER A 225 -15.24 14.24 -3.86
N ALA A 226 -15.45 14.60 -5.13
CA ALA A 226 -14.44 15.34 -5.88
C ALA A 226 -14.31 16.81 -5.45
N SER A 227 -15.20 17.31 -4.61
CA SER A 227 -15.13 18.65 -4.01
C SER A 227 -14.32 18.68 -2.72
N ALA A 228 -14.07 17.52 -2.12
CA ALA A 228 -13.34 17.37 -0.88
C ALA A 228 -11.84 17.05 -1.09
N PRO A 229 -10.98 17.29 -0.08
CA PRO A 229 -9.59 16.86 -0.13
C PRO A 229 -9.46 15.33 -0.07
N SER A 230 -8.42 14.81 -0.70
CA SER A 230 -8.01 13.42 -0.54
C SER A 230 -7.45 13.19 0.87
N TYR A 231 -7.38 11.93 1.30
CA TYR A 231 -6.81 11.62 2.62
C TYR A 231 -5.34 12.06 2.73
N LEU A 232 -4.59 11.95 1.63
CA LEU A 232 -3.20 12.40 1.58
C LEU A 232 -3.09 13.93 1.81
N GLN A 233 -3.97 14.71 1.18
CA GLN A 233 -4.07 16.14 1.43
C GLN A 233 -4.48 16.47 2.86
N ARG A 234 -5.38 15.68 3.47
CA ARG A 234 -5.79 15.82 4.87
C ARG A 234 -4.62 15.61 5.84
N LEU A 235 -3.69 14.70 5.54
CA LEU A 235 -2.46 14.53 6.33
C LEU A 235 -1.59 15.79 6.33
N GLU A 236 -1.60 16.57 5.25
CA GLU A 236 -0.82 17.81 5.08
C GLU A 236 -1.60 19.09 5.43
N GLY A 237 -2.89 18.97 5.78
CA GLY A 237 -3.73 20.13 6.06
C GLY A 237 -4.11 20.93 4.82
N ASP A 238 -4.01 20.34 3.64
CA ASP A 238 -4.49 20.92 2.39
C ASP A 238 -5.98 20.61 2.20
N PHE A 239 -6.81 21.66 2.21
CA PHE A 239 -8.26 21.55 2.04
C PHE A 239 -8.72 21.72 0.59
N SER A 240 -7.80 21.74 -0.37
CA SER A 240 -8.15 21.84 -1.78
C SER A 240 -8.85 20.57 -2.29
N SER A 241 -9.72 20.73 -3.28
CA SER A 241 -10.47 19.63 -3.87
C SER A 241 -9.57 18.63 -4.61
N SER A 242 -9.95 17.36 -4.56
CA SER A 242 -9.26 16.26 -5.21
C SER A 242 -10.23 15.32 -5.93
N PRO A 243 -9.89 14.78 -7.11
CA PRO A 243 -10.68 13.73 -7.74
C PRO A 243 -10.85 12.48 -6.87
N TYR A 244 -9.96 12.30 -5.90
CA TYR A 244 -9.95 11.18 -4.95
C TYR A 244 -10.29 11.63 -3.53
N GLY A 245 -11.04 12.74 -3.42
CA GLY A 245 -11.47 13.30 -2.17
C GLY A 245 -12.46 12.42 -1.42
N VAL A 246 -12.48 12.60 -0.11
CA VAL A 246 -13.45 11.96 0.79
C VAL A 246 -14.02 13.01 1.73
N GLU A 247 -15.29 12.88 2.07
CA GLU A 247 -15.96 13.78 3.01
C GLU A 247 -16.89 13.02 3.95
N SER A 248 -17.07 13.55 5.13
CA SER A 248 -18.08 13.12 6.10
C SER A 248 -18.93 14.28 6.55
N LEU A 249 -20.08 13.97 7.14
CA LEU A 249 -20.88 14.96 7.86
C LEU A 249 -20.44 14.98 9.32
N VAL A 250 -20.13 16.17 9.83
CA VAL A 250 -19.75 16.35 11.24
C VAL A 250 -21.01 16.21 12.10
N TYR A 251 -21.02 15.23 13.01
CA TYR A 251 -22.12 15.08 13.96
C TYR A 251 -21.90 16.00 15.18
N PRO A 252 -22.73 17.05 15.38
CA PRO A 252 -22.49 18.08 16.40
C PRO A 252 -22.49 17.52 17.83
N GLN A 253 -23.24 16.45 18.09
CA GLN A 253 -23.31 15.84 19.42
C GLN A 253 -21.95 15.33 19.87
N ASP A 254 -21.19 14.66 18.99
CA ASP A 254 -19.85 14.13 19.30
C ASP A 254 -18.89 15.25 19.70
N LEU A 255 -18.97 16.40 19.00
CA LEU A 255 -18.16 17.57 19.35
C LEU A 255 -18.57 18.19 20.69
N THR A 256 -19.89 18.26 20.94
CA THR A 256 -20.42 18.78 22.19
C THR A 256 -20.03 17.89 23.37
N ASP A 257 -20.12 16.59 23.22
CA ASP A 257 -19.75 15.62 24.25
C ASP A 257 -18.23 15.66 24.54
N ALA A 258 -17.43 16.01 23.53
CA ALA A 258 -15.99 16.28 23.68
C ALA A 258 -15.68 17.67 24.26
N GLY A 259 -16.70 18.48 24.61
CA GLY A 259 -16.52 19.81 25.16
C GLY A 259 -16.05 20.87 24.14
N ILE A 260 -16.40 20.68 22.88
CA ILE A 260 -16.07 21.61 21.79
C ILE A 260 -17.27 22.47 21.46
N ASN A 261 -17.06 23.80 21.29
CA ASN A 261 -18.10 24.68 20.82
C ASN A 261 -18.40 24.43 19.34
N ILE A 262 -19.62 24.05 19.02
CA ILE A 262 -20.06 23.76 17.66
C ILE A 262 -20.27 25.03 16.83
N LYS A 263 -19.91 24.95 15.55
CA LYS A 263 -20.31 25.97 14.56
C LYS A 263 -21.72 25.65 14.07
N GLN A 264 -22.51 26.73 13.81
CA GLN A 264 -23.89 26.58 13.33
C GLN A 264 -24.02 26.65 11.79
N LYS A 265 -22.93 26.47 11.07
CA LYS A 265 -22.90 26.48 9.61
C LYS A 265 -22.12 25.28 9.13
N SER A 266 -22.37 24.85 7.96
CA SER A 266 -21.85 23.66 7.28
C SER A 266 -21.33 22.52 8.17
N LEU A 267 -21.88 21.33 7.99
CA LEU A 267 -21.47 20.13 8.72
C LEU A 267 -20.66 19.16 7.86
N ILE A 268 -20.28 19.54 6.64
CA ILE A 268 -19.26 18.84 5.88
C ILE A 268 -17.89 19.10 6.54
N ASP A 269 -17.14 18.05 6.81
CA ASP A 269 -15.96 18.07 7.67
C ASP A 269 -14.88 19.07 7.23
N HIS A 270 -14.44 19.00 5.98
CA HIS A 270 -13.38 19.88 5.47
C HIS A 270 -13.82 21.37 5.42
N ILE A 271 -15.10 21.63 5.24
CA ILE A 271 -15.67 22.97 5.32
C ILE A 271 -15.83 23.43 6.78
N TYR A 272 -16.26 22.51 7.64
CA TYR A 272 -16.41 22.79 9.07
C TYR A 272 -15.08 23.17 9.74
N PHE A 273 -13.99 22.46 9.42
CA PHE A 273 -12.68 22.67 10.04
C PHE A 273 -11.78 23.67 9.30
N SER A 274 -12.12 24.05 8.06
CA SER A 274 -11.43 25.14 7.35
C SER A 274 -11.96 26.53 7.76
N ASN A 275 -11.36 27.57 7.20
CA ASN A 275 -11.86 28.95 7.35
C ASN A 275 -12.96 29.31 6.33
N SER A 276 -13.52 28.30 5.63
CA SER A 276 -14.63 28.53 4.69
C SER A 276 -15.93 28.87 5.42
N ASP A 277 -16.70 29.77 4.83
CA ASP A 277 -18.02 30.19 5.33
C ASP A 277 -19.05 30.18 4.19
N PRO A 278 -19.36 29.00 3.59
CA PRO A 278 -20.36 28.93 2.54
C PRO A 278 -21.78 29.14 3.07
N GLN A 279 -22.70 29.38 2.16
CA GLN A 279 -24.10 29.35 2.47
C GLN A 279 -24.53 27.91 2.80
N ALA A 280 -25.17 27.73 3.95
CA ALA A 280 -25.64 26.42 4.38
C ALA A 280 -27.14 26.44 4.69
N TYR A 281 -27.74 25.26 4.69
CA TYR A 281 -29.19 25.07 4.78
C TYR A 281 -29.51 24.04 5.86
N SER A 282 -30.54 24.36 6.67
CA SER A 282 -31.09 23.36 7.61
C SER A 282 -31.95 22.36 6.86
N VAL A 283 -31.76 21.07 7.19
CA VAL A 283 -32.58 19.96 6.67
C VAL A 283 -33.62 19.59 7.73
N PRO A 284 -34.89 20.09 7.64
CA PRO A 284 -35.86 19.92 8.71
C PRO A 284 -36.21 18.46 9.04
N ALA A 285 -36.04 17.56 8.09
CA ALA A 285 -36.32 16.13 8.26
C ALA A 285 -35.26 15.38 9.08
N VAL A 286 -34.05 15.97 9.24
CA VAL A 286 -32.96 15.39 10.02
C VAL A 286 -32.48 16.39 11.06
N ASN A 287 -32.70 16.07 12.31
CA ASN A 287 -32.44 17.00 13.42
C ASN A 287 -30.94 17.40 13.47
N ASN A 288 -30.69 18.69 13.60
CA ASN A 288 -29.33 19.28 13.65
C ASN A 288 -28.47 19.14 12.39
N LEU A 289 -29.02 18.67 11.26
CA LEU A 289 -28.29 18.64 10.01
C LEU A 289 -28.36 20.01 9.30
N ILE A 290 -27.19 20.60 9.10
CA ILE A 290 -26.99 21.83 8.34
C ILE A 290 -25.94 21.54 7.28
N ILE A 291 -26.26 21.73 6.01
CA ILE A 291 -25.40 21.32 4.90
C ILE A 291 -25.33 22.41 3.82
N ASP A 292 -24.19 22.57 3.20
CA ASP A 292 -23.95 23.54 2.12
C ASP A 292 -24.25 22.95 0.73
N ASN A 293 -23.99 21.69 0.48
CA ASN A 293 -24.23 21.03 -0.80
C ASN A 293 -25.36 19.99 -0.72
N LEU A 294 -26.59 20.47 -0.99
CA LEU A 294 -27.77 19.60 -0.93
C LEU A 294 -27.78 18.49 -1.96
N ALA A 295 -27.26 18.75 -3.17
CA ALA A 295 -27.34 17.80 -4.29
C ALA A 295 -26.49 16.54 -4.06
N ASP A 296 -25.39 16.64 -3.36
CA ASP A 296 -24.49 15.53 -3.07
C ASP A 296 -25.07 14.52 -2.08
N TYR A 297 -26.20 14.88 -1.45
CA TYR A 297 -26.93 14.05 -0.49
C TYR A 297 -28.38 13.78 -0.92
N ASP A 298 -28.65 13.81 -2.23
CA ASP A 298 -29.98 13.60 -2.84
C ASP A 298 -31.06 14.58 -2.30
N LEU A 299 -30.66 15.71 -1.76
CA LEU A 299 -31.58 16.72 -1.27
C LEU A 299 -31.94 17.69 -2.40
N THR A 300 -33.27 17.84 -2.68
CA THR A 300 -33.78 18.81 -3.66
C THR A 300 -34.27 20.06 -2.97
N ALA A 301 -33.96 21.25 -3.53
CA ALA A 301 -34.51 22.49 -3.01
C ALA A 301 -36.05 22.54 -3.16
N PRO A 302 -36.85 23.08 -2.23
CA PRO A 302 -36.45 23.80 -1.06
C PRO A 302 -36.88 23.12 0.25
N PRO A 303 -36.21 22.20 0.80
CA PRO A 303 -36.50 21.86 2.20
C PRO A 303 -35.65 22.68 3.16
N ALA A 304 -34.77 23.54 2.65
CA ALA A 304 -33.79 24.19 3.49
C ALA A 304 -34.13 25.67 3.73
N THR A 305 -34.20 26.05 4.99
CA THR A 305 -34.18 27.46 5.37
C THR A 305 -32.71 27.89 5.41
N THR A 306 -32.40 28.96 4.65
CA THR A 306 -31.05 29.56 4.68
C THR A 306 -30.78 30.08 6.08
N ILE A 307 -29.62 29.76 6.63
CA ILE A 307 -29.17 30.19 7.94
C ILE A 307 -28.10 31.27 7.80
#